data_a8a223fe69b756309e95c9fab3fa7097
#
_entry.id   a8a223fe69b756309e95c9fab3fa7097
#
_cell.length_a   1.000
_cell.length_b   1.000
_cell.length_c   1.000
_cell.angle_alpha   90.00
_cell.angle_beta   90.00
_cell.angle_gamma   90.00
#
_symmetry.space_group_name_H-M   'P 1'
#
loop_
_entity.id
_entity.type
_entity.pdbx_description
1 polymer ?
#
loop_
_entity_poly.entity_id
_entity_poly.type
_entity_poly.pdbx_seq_one_letter_code
_entity_poly.pdbx_strand_id
1 'polypeptide(L)'
;MILRPGIVASLVPSYSRVLDLGCDDGLLLRHFITTRDCLGTGIELDHPSLVTAMSARVLALGLDLNEDLGEFHDDSYDVVILSQILQAVVCPDVVRAEMARIGTVLILLVLNVVYWRSRLKIIGEKIPIPHDLPYPWHDTLSQSYAGVADFEEWFASFNLKVVNRVCLDGRGRPSRVASAAPNLLAGSTIRVLTSHWVEPGTGRNHS
;
A
#
# COMPACT_ATOMS: atom_id res chain seq x y z
N MET A 1 9.35 -7.95 -5.98
CA MET A 1 10.21 -7.36 -4.91
C MET A 1 9.60 -7.79 -3.60
N ILE A 2 10.28 -8.57 -2.79
CA ILE A 2 9.70 -9.05 -1.53
C ILE A 2 9.64 -7.87 -0.55
N LEU A 3 8.44 -7.43 -0.22
CA LEU A 3 8.22 -6.46 0.85
C LEU A 3 8.83 -7.02 2.14
N ARG A 4 9.68 -6.24 2.80
CA ARG A 4 10.23 -6.63 4.11
C ARG A 4 9.24 -6.23 5.19
N PRO A 5 8.55 -7.16 5.85
CA PRO A 5 7.50 -6.85 6.82
C PRO A 5 7.95 -5.88 7.91
N GLY A 6 9.22 -5.98 8.35
CA GLY A 6 9.79 -5.10 9.37
C GLY A 6 9.85 -3.60 8.98
N ILE A 7 9.90 -3.26 7.68
CA ILE A 7 9.87 -1.85 7.25
C ILE A 7 8.48 -1.27 7.46
N VAL A 8 7.44 -1.98 7.02
CA VAL A 8 6.06 -1.54 7.20
C VAL A 8 5.67 -1.56 8.67
N ALA A 9 6.13 -2.58 9.41
CA ALA A 9 5.89 -2.67 10.84
C ALA A 9 6.42 -1.45 11.62
N SER A 10 7.52 -0.84 11.19
CA SER A 10 8.02 0.38 11.83
C SER A 10 7.11 1.60 11.63
N LEU A 11 6.18 1.53 10.68
CA LEU A 11 5.22 2.59 10.35
C LEU A 11 3.84 2.36 10.97
N VAL A 12 3.58 1.16 11.51
CA VAL A 12 2.31 0.78 12.16
C VAL A 12 2.47 0.92 13.67
N PRO A 13 1.63 1.70 14.37
CA PRO A 13 1.64 1.75 15.83
C PRO A 13 1.31 0.38 16.44
N SER A 14 1.87 0.08 17.61
CA SER A 14 1.50 -1.13 18.35
C SER A 14 0.04 -1.06 18.82
N TYR A 15 -0.58 -2.23 18.99
CA TYR A 15 -1.97 -2.39 19.42
C TYR A 15 -3.01 -1.80 18.47
N SER A 16 -2.64 -1.52 17.20
CA SER A 16 -3.55 -1.02 16.18
C SER A 16 -4.46 -2.12 15.63
N ARG A 17 -5.68 -1.74 15.23
CA ARG A 17 -6.54 -2.53 14.35
C ARG A 17 -6.06 -2.28 12.92
N VAL A 18 -5.57 -3.31 12.25
CA VAL A 18 -4.98 -3.22 10.92
C VAL A 18 -5.81 -4.00 9.91
N LEU A 19 -6.20 -3.34 8.82
CA LEU A 19 -6.82 -3.96 7.66
C LEU A 19 -5.80 -3.99 6.52
N ASP A 20 -5.52 -5.17 5.98
CA ASP A 20 -4.60 -5.35 4.84
C ASP A 20 -5.39 -5.77 3.59
N LEU A 21 -5.43 -4.89 2.62
CA LEU A 21 -6.15 -5.08 1.36
C LEU A 21 -5.25 -5.81 0.36
N GLY A 22 -5.61 -7.05 0.02
CA GLY A 22 -4.78 -7.99 -0.73
C GLY A 22 -3.66 -8.54 0.16
N CYS A 23 -4.05 -9.29 1.18
CA CYS A 23 -3.10 -9.76 2.20
C CYS A 23 -2.26 -10.96 1.74
N ASP A 24 -2.52 -11.53 0.56
CA ASP A 24 -1.83 -12.70 0.00
C ASP A 24 -1.76 -13.84 1.04
N ASP A 25 -0.60 -14.37 1.33
CA ASP A 25 -0.36 -15.45 2.31
C ASP A 25 -0.46 -15.01 3.78
N GLY A 26 -0.78 -13.75 4.05
CA GLY A 26 -0.94 -13.17 5.39
C GLY A 26 0.38 -12.92 6.15
N LEU A 27 1.55 -13.06 5.53
CA LEU A 27 2.84 -12.89 6.20
C LEU A 27 3.03 -11.49 6.81
N LEU A 28 2.54 -10.45 6.15
CA LEU A 28 2.62 -9.08 6.65
C LEU A 28 1.78 -8.91 7.93
N LEU A 29 0.51 -9.33 7.89
CA LEU A 29 -0.39 -9.28 9.06
C LEU A 29 0.12 -10.12 10.22
N ARG A 30 0.57 -11.34 9.94
CA ARG A 30 1.17 -12.21 10.96
C ARG A 30 2.36 -11.54 11.65
N HIS A 31 3.18 -10.83 10.88
CA HIS A 31 4.30 -10.07 11.44
C HIS A 31 3.82 -8.96 12.39
N PHE A 32 2.78 -8.20 12.04
CA PHE A 32 2.21 -7.17 12.94
C PHE A 32 1.58 -7.77 14.20
N ILE A 33 0.83 -8.86 14.06
CA ILE A 33 0.22 -9.57 15.19
C ILE A 33 1.29 -10.03 16.18
N THR A 34 2.40 -10.60 15.67
CA THR A 34 3.43 -11.21 16.54
C THR A 34 4.44 -10.21 17.08
N THR A 35 4.69 -9.08 16.44
CA THR A 35 5.74 -8.13 16.82
C THR A 35 5.23 -6.79 17.33
N ARG A 36 3.96 -6.48 17.11
CA ARG A 36 3.33 -5.21 17.44
C ARG A 36 2.04 -5.35 18.23
N ASP A 37 1.63 -6.60 18.55
CA ASP A 37 0.37 -6.90 19.23
C ASP A 37 -0.85 -6.27 18.55
N CYS A 38 -0.85 -6.19 17.20
CA CYS A 38 -1.94 -5.65 16.43
C CYS A 38 -3.08 -6.67 16.27
N LEU A 39 -4.30 -6.16 16.07
CA LEU A 39 -5.44 -6.95 15.59
C LEU A 39 -5.49 -6.83 14.07
N GLY A 40 -5.09 -7.89 13.36
CA GLY A 40 -4.99 -7.90 11.91
C GLY A 40 -6.15 -8.61 11.25
N THR A 41 -6.77 -7.94 10.26
CA THR A 41 -7.73 -8.54 9.32
C THR A 41 -7.19 -8.37 7.90
N GLY A 42 -7.27 -9.42 7.09
CA GLY A 42 -6.87 -9.40 5.68
C GLY A 42 -8.06 -9.55 4.75
N ILE A 43 -7.98 -8.96 3.59
CA ILE A 43 -8.87 -9.24 2.45
C ILE A 43 -8.02 -9.88 1.36
N GLU A 44 -8.49 -10.99 0.80
CA GLU A 44 -7.82 -11.68 -0.29
C GLU A 44 -8.82 -12.42 -1.17
N LEU A 45 -8.77 -12.18 -2.48
CA LEU A 45 -9.68 -12.77 -3.44
C LEU A 45 -9.17 -14.13 -3.95
N ASP A 46 -7.84 -14.29 -4.04
CA ASP A 46 -7.24 -15.56 -4.48
C ASP A 46 -7.42 -16.64 -3.42
N HIS A 47 -8.20 -17.66 -3.76
CA HIS A 47 -8.57 -18.71 -2.80
C HIS A 47 -7.36 -19.49 -2.21
N PRO A 48 -6.34 -19.91 -2.98
CA PRO A 48 -5.13 -20.52 -2.45
C PRO A 48 -4.40 -19.63 -1.43
N SER A 49 -4.22 -18.34 -1.72
CA SER A 49 -3.60 -17.36 -0.83
C SER A 49 -4.42 -17.17 0.44
N LEU A 50 -5.74 -17.02 0.31
CA LEU A 50 -6.68 -16.93 1.43
C LEU A 50 -6.56 -18.12 2.39
N VAL A 51 -6.55 -19.34 1.88
CA VAL A 51 -6.39 -20.57 2.69
C VAL A 51 -5.03 -20.59 3.38
N THR A 52 -3.98 -20.09 2.72
CA THR A 52 -2.64 -20.00 3.30
C THR A 52 -2.61 -19.00 4.46
N ALA A 53 -3.19 -17.81 4.29
CA ALA A 53 -3.31 -16.79 5.33
C ALA A 53 -4.07 -17.32 6.56
N MET A 54 -5.22 -17.97 6.35
CA MET A 54 -6.01 -18.57 7.42
C MET A 54 -5.23 -19.69 8.15
N SER A 55 -4.46 -20.50 7.42
CA SER A 55 -3.58 -21.54 7.98
C SER A 55 -2.46 -20.92 8.83
N ALA A 56 -2.00 -19.71 8.49
CA ALA A 56 -1.06 -18.92 9.27
C ALA A 56 -1.67 -18.23 10.50
N ARG A 57 -2.95 -18.52 10.81
CA ARG A 57 -3.74 -17.93 11.91
C ARG A 57 -3.96 -16.41 11.76
N VAL A 58 -4.08 -15.94 10.54
CA VAL A 58 -4.53 -14.59 10.21
C VAL A 58 -6.03 -14.65 9.96
N LEU A 59 -6.78 -13.68 10.51
CA LEU A 59 -8.18 -13.48 10.12
C LEU A 59 -8.18 -12.93 8.69
N ALA A 60 -8.60 -13.73 7.72
CA ALA A 60 -8.68 -13.34 6.32
C ALA A 60 -10.09 -13.58 5.77
N LEU A 61 -10.57 -12.66 4.94
CA LEU A 61 -11.88 -12.64 4.33
C LEU A 61 -11.75 -12.74 2.81
N GLY A 62 -12.54 -13.58 2.17
CA GLY A 62 -12.59 -13.74 0.71
C GLY A 62 -13.52 -12.69 0.09
N LEU A 63 -13.03 -11.46 -0.10
CA LEU A 63 -13.79 -10.31 -0.59
C LEU A 63 -13.08 -9.67 -1.79
N ASP A 64 -13.87 -9.06 -2.70
CA ASP A 64 -13.34 -8.25 -3.80
C ASP A 64 -13.19 -6.79 -3.37
N LEU A 65 -11.98 -6.27 -3.52
CA LEU A 65 -11.65 -4.88 -3.21
C LEU A 65 -12.44 -3.86 -4.06
N ASN A 66 -12.92 -4.27 -5.22
CA ASN A 66 -13.67 -3.40 -6.12
C ASN A 66 -15.17 -3.29 -5.76
N GLU A 67 -15.70 -4.25 -4.99
CA GLU A 67 -17.14 -4.38 -4.72
C GLU A 67 -17.49 -4.38 -3.23
N ASP A 68 -16.67 -5.02 -2.38
CA ASP A 68 -17.09 -5.42 -1.03
C ASP A 68 -16.61 -4.47 0.09
N LEU A 69 -15.81 -3.43 -0.20
CA LEU A 69 -15.31 -2.52 0.85
C LEU A 69 -16.41 -1.75 1.58
N GLY A 70 -17.59 -1.61 0.97
CA GLY A 70 -18.77 -1.01 1.61
C GLY A 70 -19.28 -1.76 2.84
N GLU A 71 -18.90 -3.03 3.04
CA GLU A 71 -19.25 -3.85 4.20
C GLU A 71 -18.57 -3.38 5.50
N PHE A 72 -17.50 -2.60 5.41
CA PHE A 72 -16.77 -2.11 6.56
C PHE A 72 -17.35 -0.78 7.05
N HIS A 73 -17.45 -0.62 8.38
CA HIS A 73 -17.90 0.63 8.99
C HIS A 73 -16.83 1.72 8.94
N ASP A 74 -17.25 2.98 8.98
CA ASP A 74 -16.38 4.14 9.08
C ASP A 74 -15.50 4.04 10.34
N ASP A 75 -14.24 4.44 10.24
CA ASP A 75 -13.25 4.46 11.33
C ASP A 75 -13.11 3.12 12.09
N SER A 76 -13.46 1.99 11.43
CA SER A 76 -13.39 0.67 12.05
C SER A 76 -11.97 0.15 12.24
N TYR A 77 -10.99 0.72 11.53
CA TYR A 77 -9.57 0.39 11.64
C TYR A 77 -8.71 1.62 11.90
N ASP A 78 -7.62 1.42 12.62
CA ASP A 78 -6.63 2.47 12.90
C ASP A 78 -5.68 2.65 11.72
N VAL A 79 -5.36 1.54 11.04
CA VAL A 79 -4.47 1.50 9.87
C VAL A 79 -5.08 0.64 8.77
N VAL A 80 -5.16 1.17 7.55
CA VAL A 80 -5.51 0.42 6.34
C VAL A 80 -4.30 0.39 5.41
N ILE A 81 -3.92 -0.80 4.99
CA ILE A 81 -2.75 -1.04 4.14
C ILE A 81 -3.20 -1.50 2.76
N LEU A 82 -2.57 -0.99 1.73
CA LEU A 82 -2.68 -1.47 0.36
C LEU A 82 -1.27 -1.71 -0.19
N SER A 83 -0.89 -2.98 -0.25
CA SER A 83 0.47 -3.38 -0.62
C SER A 83 0.52 -3.92 -2.05
N GLN A 84 1.15 -3.17 -2.97
CA GLN A 84 1.47 -3.57 -4.36
C GLN A 84 0.27 -3.88 -5.26
N ILE A 85 -0.95 -3.76 -4.77
CA ILE A 85 -2.17 -4.14 -5.48
C ILE A 85 -2.88 -2.94 -6.13
N LEU A 86 -2.53 -1.70 -5.74
CA LEU A 86 -3.15 -0.49 -6.29
C LEU A 86 -3.15 -0.45 -7.83
N GLN A 87 -2.11 -1.01 -8.43
CA GLN A 87 -1.95 -1.05 -9.89
C GLN A 87 -2.84 -2.12 -10.56
N ALA A 88 -3.37 -3.07 -9.79
CA ALA A 88 -4.28 -4.12 -10.26
C ALA A 88 -5.75 -3.83 -9.94
N VAL A 89 -6.03 -2.77 -9.17
CA VAL A 89 -7.38 -2.33 -8.83
C VAL A 89 -8.03 -1.67 -10.05
N VAL A 90 -9.29 -1.99 -10.33
CA VAL A 90 -10.05 -1.45 -11.47
C VAL A 90 -10.36 0.04 -11.28
N CYS A 91 -10.78 0.42 -10.07
CA CYS A 91 -11.17 1.79 -9.72
C CYS A 91 -10.35 2.30 -8.51
N PRO A 92 -9.08 2.73 -8.71
CA PRO A 92 -8.21 3.16 -7.61
C PRO A 92 -8.80 4.28 -6.76
N ASP A 93 -9.57 5.19 -7.35
CA ASP A 93 -10.21 6.31 -6.64
C ASP A 93 -11.27 5.82 -5.64
N VAL A 94 -12.05 4.80 -6.01
CA VAL A 94 -13.05 4.20 -5.13
C VAL A 94 -12.38 3.50 -3.96
N VAL A 95 -11.40 2.63 -4.25
CA VAL A 95 -10.67 1.91 -3.19
C VAL A 95 -9.98 2.87 -2.23
N ARG A 96 -9.36 3.93 -2.75
CA ARG A 96 -8.75 4.98 -1.93
C ARG A 96 -9.78 5.68 -1.03
N ALA A 97 -10.97 6.02 -1.59
CA ALA A 97 -12.03 6.68 -0.82
C ALA A 97 -12.51 5.78 0.32
N GLU A 98 -12.72 4.50 0.03
CA GLU A 98 -13.09 3.50 1.04
C GLU A 98 -12.00 3.31 2.10
N MET A 99 -10.73 3.23 1.70
CA MET A 99 -9.62 3.19 2.66
C MET A 99 -9.65 4.39 3.61
N ALA A 100 -9.90 5.60 3.09
CA ALA A 100 -9.96 6.82 3.89
C ALA A 100 -11.21 6.91 4.77
N ARG A 101 -12.29 6.22 4.42
CA ARG A 101 -13.50 6.07 5.23
C ARG A 101 -13.31 5.04 6.35
N ILE A 102 -12.68 3.90 6.01
CA ILE A 102 -12.52 2.77 6.92
C ILE A 102 -11.42 3.02 7.97
N GLY A 103 -10.36 3.75 7.60
CA GLY A 103 -9.21 3.93 8.48
C GLY A 103 -8.65 5.34 8.58
N THR A 104 -8.03 5.61 9.72
CA THR A 104 -7.44 6.92 10.04
C THR A 104 -6.08 7.12 9.37
N VAL A 105 -5.28 6.04 9.32
CA VAL A 105 -3.95 6.03 8.70
C VAL A 105 -3.96 5.07 7.53
N LEU A 106 -3.51 5.54 6.37
CA LEU A 106 -3.41 4.75 5.15
C LEU A 106 -1.94 4.49 4.83
N ILE A 107 -1.59 3.25 4.56
CA ILE A 107 -0.23 2.88 4.13
C ILE A 107 -0.32 2.26 2.74
N LEU A 108 0.27 2.94 1.76
CA LEU A 108 0.29 2.46 0.38
C LEU A 108 1.73 2.14 -0.03
N LEU A 109 1.94 0.92 -0.50
CA LEU A 109 3.16 0.53 -1.19
C LEU A 109 2.90 0.55 -2.69
N VAL A 110 3.61 1.42 -3.40
CA VAL A 110 3.46 1.59 -4.84
C VAL A 110 4.78 1.33 -5.57
N LEU A 111 4.69 0.61 -6.68
CA LEU A 111 5.83 0.34 -7.56
C LEU A 111 6.10 1.55 -8.45
N ASN A 112 7.36 1.83 -8.71
CA ASN A 112 7.77 2.89 -9.61
C ASN A 112 8.13 2.32 -10.98
N VAL A 113 7.22 2.45 -11.93
CA VAL A 113 7.43 1.91 -13.28
C VAL A 113 8.47 2.71 -14.08
N VAL A 114 8.66 4.00 -13.74
CA VAL A 114 9.65 4.86 -14.40
C VAL A 114 11.04 4.84 -13.73
N TYR A 115 11.30 3.86 -12.89
CA TYR A 115 12.62 3.60 -12.30
C TYR A 115 13.70 3.48 -13.39
N TRP A 116 14.93 3.93 -13.15
CA TRP A 116 15.97 4.01 -14.17
C TRP A 116 16.22 2.71 -14.95
N ARG A 117 16.12 1.55 -14.29
CA ARG A 117 16.23 0.24 -14.98
C ARG A 117 15.07 -0.03 -15.93
N SER A 118 13.87 0.42 -15.58
CA SER A 118 12.70 0.33 -16.45
C SER A 118 12.88 1.21 -17.68
N ARG A 119 13.43 2.43 -17.50
CA ARG A 119 13.74 3.31 -18.62
C ARG A 119 14.76 2.70 -19.57
N LEU A 120 15.80 2.03 -19.04
CA LEU A 120 16.78 1.31 -19.86
C LEU A 120 16.15 0.15 -20.64
N LYS A 121 15.16 -0.57 -20.05
CA LYS A 121 14.41 -1.62 -20.76
C LYS A 121 13.61 -1.03 -21.92
N ILE A 122 12.95 0.12 -21.72
CA ILE A 122 12.18 0.83 -22.77
C ILE A 122 13.11 1.26 -23.90
N ILE A 123 14.28 1.83 -23.60
CA ILE A 123 15.29 2.20 -24.61
C ILE A 123 15.76 0.95 -25.38
N GLY A 124 15.84 -0.20 -24.74
CA GLY A 124 16.13 -1.50 -25.35
C GLY A 124 14.91 -2.19 -25.95
N GLU A 125 13.83 -1.43 -26.28
CA GLU A 125 12.60 -1.91 -26.93
C GLU A 125 11.85 -3.04 -26.16
N LYS A 126 12.00 -3.06 -24.82
CA LYS A 126 11.33 -4.03 -23.94
C LYS A 126 10.39 -3.33 -22.97
N ILE A 127 9.18 -3.87 -22.83
CA ILE A 127 8.23 -3.40 -21.81
C ILE A 127 8.80 -3.71 -20.40
N PRO A 128 8.90 -2.72 -19.51
CA PRO A 128 9.36 -2.93 -18.15
C PRO A 128 8.24 -3.57 -17.32
N ILE A 129 8.11 -4.89 -17.42
CA ILE A 129 7.21 -5.61 -16.51
C ILE A 129 7.91 -5.68 -15.17
N PRO A 130 7.34 -5.12 -14.08
CA PRO A 130 7.84 -5.37 -12.74
C PRO A 130 7.80 -6.86 -12.44
N HIS A 131 8.88 -7.42 -11.94
CA HIS A 131 8.98 -8.86 -11.61
C HIS A 131 7.94 -9.32 -10.57
N ASP A 132 7.32 -8.38 -9.91
CA ASP A 132 6.43 -8.60 -8.77
C ASP A 132 4.94 -8.47 -9.14
N LEU A 133 4.62 -8.23 -10.40
CA LEU A 133 3.25 -8.35 -10.88
C LEU A 133 2.99 -9.82 -11.22
N PRO A 134 1.94 -10.43 -10.64
CA PRO A 134 1.70 -11.87 -10.76
C PRO A 134 1.27 -12.31 -12.17
N TYR A 135 0.97 -11.35 -13.06
CA TYR A 135 0.41 -11.62 -14.39
C TYR A 135 1.31 -11.14 -15.51
N PRO A 136 1.43 -11.89 -16.62
CA PRO A 136 2.11 -11.44 -17.84
C PRO A 136 1.33 -10.30 -18.49
N TRP A 137 2.02 -9.44 -19.28
CA TRP A 137 1.45 -8.25 -19.90
C TRP A 137 0.19 -8.48 -20.77
N HIS A 138 -0.05 -9.70 -21.20
CA HIS A 138 -1.17 -10.09 -22.07
C HIS A 138 -2.36 -10.69 -21.30
N ASP A 139 -2.24 -10.87 -19.99
CA ASP A 139 -3.25 -11.53 -19.13
C ASP A 139 -3.75 -10.63 -18.00
N THR A 140 -3.69 -9.32 -18.21
CA THR A 140 -4.08 -8.33 -17.19
C THR A 140 -5.28 -7.54 -17.63
N LEU A 141 -6.37 -7.65 -16.87
CA LEU A 141 -7.62 -6.90 -17.09
C LEU A 141 -7.48 -5.40 -16.78
N SER A 142 -6.58 -5.01 -15.89
CA SER A 142 -6.26 -3.61 -15.58
C SER A 142 -4.87 -3.50 -14.99
N GLN A 143 -3.97 -2.74 -15.63
CA GLN A 143 -2.68 -2.39 -15.06
C GLN A 143 -2.47 -0.88 -15.19
N SER A 144 -2.50 -0.19 -14.07
CA SER A 144 -2.16 1.23 -14.02
C SER A 144 -0.65 1.39 -13.83
N TYR A 145 0.03 1.88 -14.86
CA TYR A 145 1.46 2.19 -14.81
C TYR A 145 1.66 3.63 -14.37
N ALA A 146 2.28 3.84 -13.22
CA ALA A 146 2.55 5.18 -12.72
C ALA A 146 3.97 5.27 -12.13
N GLY A 147 4.54 6.45 -12.17
CA GLY A 147 5.76 6.80 -11.45
C GLY A 147 5.47 7.41 -10.09
N VAL A 148 6.52 7.73 -9.36
CA VAL A 148 6.39 8.35 -8.03
C VAL A 148 5.73 9.73 -8.14
N ALA A 149 6.03 10.51 -9.18
CA ALA A 149 5.45 11.83 -9.39
C ALA A 149 3.94 11.75 -9.67
N ASP A 150 3.51 10.79 -10.50
CA ASP A 150 2.10 10.59 -10.82
C ASP A 150 1.29 10.27 -9.57
N PHE A 151 1.83 9.44 -8.67
CA PHE A 151 1.21 9.15 -7.38
C PHE A 151 1.17 10.38 -6.46
N GLU A 152 2.20 11.24 -6.46
CA GLU A 152 2.21 12.47 -5.66
C GLU A 152 1.13 13.46 -6.15
N GLU A 153 0.96 13.62 -7.46
CA GLU A 153 -0.12 14.41 -8.04
C GLU A 153 -1.50 13.83 -7.71
N TRP A 154 -1.63 12.51 -7.82
CA TRP A 154 -2.88 11.82 -7.49
C TRP A 154 -3.24 11.98 -6.00
N PHE A 155 -2.30 11.81 -5.07
CA PHE A 155 -2.58 12.05 -3.64
C PHE A 155 -2.90 13.52 -3.34
N ALA A 156 -2.25 14.47 -4.01
CA ALA A 156 -2.51 15.89 -3.83
C ALA A 156 -3.90 16.32 -4.31
N SER A 157 -4.50 15.60 -5.28
CA SER A 157 -5.86 15.88 -5.77
C SER A 157 -6.95 15.53 -4.74
N PHE A 158 -6.59 14.82 -3.68
CA PHE A 158 -7.46 14.48 -2.56
C PHE A 158 -6.92 15.15 -1.28
N ASN A 159 -7.80 15.50 -0.35
CA ASN A 159 -7.42 16.11 0.94
C ASN A 159 -6.65 15.14 1.87
N LEU A 160 -5.79 14.29 1.31
CA LEU A 160 -4.95 13.37 2.04
C LEU A 160 -3.55 13.96 2.22
N LYS A 161 -3.07 14.01 3.47
CA LYS A 161 -1.73 14.47 3.74
C LYS A 161 -0.74 13.31 3.80
N VAL A 162 0.33 13.40 3.02
CA VAL A 162 1.48 12.49 3.14
C VAL A 162 2.26 12.87 4.39
N VAL A 163 2.20 12.05 5.44
CA VAL A 163 2.90 12.28 6.71
C VAL A 163 4.27 11.58 6.74
N ASN A 164 4.45 10.53 5.96
CA ASN A 164 5.74 9.86 5.84
C ASN A 164 5.94 9.26 4.45
N ARG A 165 7.21 9.22 4.02
CA ARG A 165 7.64 8.64 2.76
C ARG A 165 8.91 7.83 2.93
N VAL A 166 8.85 6.54 2.60
CA VAL A 166 10.02 5.67 2.56
C VAL A 166 10.28 5.27 1.11
N CYS A 167 11.44 5.67 0.58
CA CYS A 167 11.87 5.27 -0.76
C CYS A 167 12.72 4.00 -0.66
N LEU A 168 12.38 3.00 -1.46
CA LEU A 168 13.05 1.72 -1.50
C LEU A 168 13.85 1.60 -2.81
N ASP A 169 15.04 1.04 -2.73
CA ASP A 169 15.85 0.73 -3.92
C ASP A 169 15.24 -0.43 -4.74
N GLY A 170 15.87 -0.78 -5.84
CA GLY A 170 15.43 -1.90 -6.69
C GLY A 170 15.53 -3.30 -6.02
N ARG A 171 15.98 -3.37 -4.76
CA ARG A 171 16.03 -4.59 -3.93
C ARG A 171 15.07 -4.51 -2.73
N GLY A 172 14.21 -3.49 -2.68
CA GLY A 172 13.27 -3.29 -1.59
C GLY A 172 13.91 -2.86 -0.26
N ARG A 173 15.07 -2.19 -0.28
CA ARG A 173 15.75 -1.67 0.90
C ARG A 173 15.57 -0.16 1.00
N PRO A 174 15.31 0.42 2.20
CA PRO A 174 15.31 1.85 2.39
C PRO A 174 16.60 2.49 1.90
N SER A 175 16.51 3.55 1.10
CA SER A 175 17.65 4.17 0.47
C SER A 175 17.54 5.70 0.49
N ARG A 176 18.52 6.37 1.12
CA ARG A 176 18.63 7.82 1.10
C ARG A 176 18.91 8.36 -0.31
N VAL A 177 19.65 7.61 -1.11
CA VAL A 177 19.94 7.95 -2.51
C VAL A 177 18.64 7.91 -3.33
N ALA A 178 17.82 6.88 -3.13
CA ALA A 178 16.50 6.79 -3.76
C ALA A 178 15.57 7.93 -3.31
N SER A 179 15.73 8.43 -2.08
CA SER A 179 14.93 9.56 -1.58
C SER A 179 15.33 10.90 -2.20
N ALA A 180 16.57 11.06 -2.66
CA ALA A 180 17.05 12.29 -3.30
C ALA A 180 16.45 12.49 -4.72
N ALA A 181 16.23 11.41 -5.46
CA ALA A 181 15.60 11.43 -6.78
C ALA A 181 14.61 10.26 -6.93
N PRO A 182 13.47 10.30 -6.23
CA PRO A 182 12.61 9.13 -6.07
C PRO A 182 12.05 8.60 -7.38
N ASN A 183 11.67 9.48 -8.30
CA ASN A 183 11.14 9.09 -9.60
C ASN A 183 12.15 8.33 -10.49
N LEU A 184 13.45 8.59 -10.28
CA LEU A 184 14.53 7.94 -11.03
C LEU A 184 15.11 6.73 -10.30
N LEU A 185 15.35 6.87 -8.99
CA LEU A 185 16.20 5.94 -8.22
C LEU A 185 15.43 5.03 -7.26
N ALA A 186 14.16 5.33 -6.95
CA ALA A 186 13.34 4.43 -6.16
C ALA A 186 12.71 3.35 -7.05
N GLY A 187 12.84 2.09 -6.68
CA GLY A 187 12.13 0.97 -7.32
C GLY A 187 10.67 0.91 -6.86
N SER A 188 10.42 1.32 -5.61
CA SER A 188 9.08 1.47 -5.03
C SER A 188 9.10 2.48 -3.88
N THR A 189 7.92 2.90 -3.44
CA THR A 189 7.81 3.82 -2.31
C THR A 189 6.67 3.39 -1.40
N ILE A 190 6.87 3.58 -0.09
CA ILE A 190 5.82 3.46 0.92
C ILE A 190 5.37 4.88 1.26
N ARG A 191 4.06 5.11 1.22
CA ARG A 191 3.42 6.36 1.62
C ARG A 191 2.57 6.10 2.84
N VAL A 192 2.72 6.93 3.86
CA VAL A 192 1.82 6.99 5.00
C VAL A 192 1.02 8.26 4.86
N LEU A 193 -0.29 8.12 4.76
CA LEU A 193 -1.25 9.19 4.57
C LEU A 193 -2.20 9.24 5.78
N THR A 194 -2.78 10.41 6.04
CA THR A 194 -3.87 10.56 7.00
C THR A 194 -5.02 11.34 6.37
N SER A 195 -6.23 10.90 6.64
CA SER A 195 -7.47 11.56 6.24
C SER A 195 -7.87 12.69 7.20
N HIS A 196 -7.45 12.60 8.47
CA HIS A 196 -7.76 13.59 9.50
C HIS A 196 -6.52 14.40 9.84
N TRP A 197 -6.26 15.47 9.08
CA TRP A 197 -5.24 16.45 9.43
C TRP A 197 -5.80 17.45 10.43
N VAL A 198 -5.38 17.36 11.70
CA VAL A 198 -5.47 18.46 12.66
C VAL A 198 -4.16 19.24 12.57
N GLU A 199 -4.21 20.50 12.13
CA GLU A 199 -3.03 21.37 12.18
C GLU A 199 -2.50 21.43 13.61
N PRO A 200 -1.21 21.14 13.85
CA PRO A 200 -0.62 21.35 15.16
C PRO A 200 -0.52 22.88 15.38
N GLY A 201 -1.45 23.47 16.10
CA GLY A 201 -1.33 24.87 16.48
C GLY A 201 -2.57 25.75 16.61
N THR A 202 -3.79 25.23 16.47
CA THR A 202 -4.98 25.99 16.85
C THR A 202 -5.59 25.48 18.17
N GLY A 203 -4.81 25.57 19.22
CA GLY A 203 -5.34 25.52 20.59
C GLY A 203 -6.30 26.70 20.77
N ARG A 204 -7.60 26.49 20.56
CA ARG A 204 -8.60 27.44 21.04
C ARG A 204 -8.63 27.35 22.55
N ASN A 205 -8.05 28.39 23.20
CA ASN A 205 -8.38 28.73 24.57
C ASN A 205 -9.89 28.91 24.66
N HIS A 206 -10.57 27.99 25.29
CA HIS A 206 -11.90 28.28 25.85
C HIS A 206 -11.67 28.83 27.27
N SER A 207 -11.78 30.12 27.37
CA SER A 207 -12.06 30.84 28.64
C SER A 207 -13.52 30.61 29.00
#